data_6cd723894b647ef240cd7224c8763163
#
_entry.id   6cd723894b647ef240cd7224c8763163
#
_cell.length_a   1.000
_cell.length_b   1.000
_cell.length_c   1.000
_cell.angle_alpha   90.00
_cell.angle_beta   90.00
_cell.angle_gamma   90.00
#
_symmetry.space_group_name_H-M   'P 1'
#
loop_
_entity.id
_entity.type
_entity.pdbx_description
1 polymer ?
#
loop_
_entity_poly.entity_id
_entity_poly.type
_entity_poly.pdbx_seq_one_letter_code
_entity_poly.pdbx_strand_id
1 'polypeptide(L)'
;MNKKTIVIGASPKADRYSYKAVKMLEKNHHEVIPLGFENSKIDQLPIETDWKDYEAIDTITLYLNPNRQKAYYDYILKQKPKRIIFNPGTENPELEKLAKDNKIEPLEACTLVLLST
;
A
#
# COMPACT_ATOMS: atom_id res chain seq x y z
N MET A 1 -11.91 10.98 8.53
CA MET A 1 -10.60 10.85 9.18
C MET A 1 -9.55 10.52 8.13
N ASN A 2 -8.46 11.26 8.08
CA ASN A 2 -7.40 11.03 7.11
C ASN A 2 -6.39 10.01 7.61
N LYS A 3 -6.23 8.91 6.86
CA LYS A 3 -5.17 7.93 7.11
C LYS A 3 -4.19 8.00 5.95
N LYS A 4 -3.02 8.57 6.20
CA LYS A 4 -1.97 8.68 5.18
C LYS A 4 -1.54 7.27 4.76
N THR A 5 -1.79 6.93 3.50
CA THR A 5 -1.68 5.57 2.99
C THR A 5 -0.74 5.47 1.80
N ILE A 6 0.23 4.55 1.89
CA ILE A 6 1.07 4.18 0.75
C ILE A 6 0.43 2.97 0.07
N VAL A 7 0.23 3.07 -1.24
CA VAL A 7 -0.23 1.95 -2.07
C VAL A 7 0.97 1.42 -2.84
N ILE A 8 1.42 0.21 -2.52
CA ILE A 8 2.57 -0.41 -3.18
C ILE A 8 2.10 -1.34 -4.28
N GLY A 9 2.59 -1.11 -5.50
CA GLY A 9 2.14 -1.83 -6.69
C GLY A 9 1.04 -1.08 -7.42
N ALA A 10 1.03 0.26 -7.31
CA ALA A 10 0.06 1.08 -8.00
C ALA A 10 0.20 0.95 -9.52
N SER A 11 -0.92 0.97 -10.23
CA SER A 11 -0.98 0.81 -11.68
C SER A 11 -1.89 1.86 -12.29
N PRO A 12 -1.56 2.38 -13.48
CA PRO A 12 -2.45 3.31 -14.19
C PRO A 12 -3.62 2.61 -14.89
N LYS A 13 -3.65 1.29 -14.87
CA LYS A 13 -4.71 0.51 -15.56
C LYS A 13 -5.97 0.46 -14.69
N ALA A 14 -7.07 0.96 -15.23
CA ALA A 14 -8.31 1.14 -14.47
C ALA A 14 -8.95 -0.16 -13.98
N ASP A 15 -8.61 -1.30 -14.59
CA ASP A 15 -9.14 -2.59 -14.17
C ASP A 15 -8.37 -3.21 -13.00
N ARG A 16 -7.23 -2.64 -12.61
CA ARG A 16 -6.44 -3.17 -11.51
C ARG A 16 -7.01 -2.76 -10.16
N TYR A 17 -6.95 -3.68 -9.19
CA TYR A 17 -7.43 -3.39 -7.84
C TYR A 17 -6.64 -2.26 -7.17
N SER A 18 -5.33 -2.15 -7.46
CA SER A 18 -4.53 -1.05 -6.91
C SER A 18 -5.02 0.31 -7.41
N TYR A 19 -5.41 0.41 -8.68
CA TYR A 19 -6.00 1.62 -9.25
C TYR A 19 -7.29 1.98 -8.51
N LYS A 20 -8.17 1.00 -8.36
CA LYS A 20 -9.45 1.20 -7.68
C LYS A 20 -9.25 1.62 -6.22
N ALA A 21 -8.24 1.04 -5.56
CA ALA A 21 -7.92 1.39 -4.18
C ALA A 21 -7.47 2.85 -4.06
N VAL A 22 -6.59 3.31 -4.97
CA VAL A 22 -6.14 4.71 -4.98
C VAL A 22 -7.34 5.64 -5.14
N LYS A 23 -8.22 5.34 -6.10
CA LYS A 23 -9.41 6.17 -6.34
C LYS A 23 -10.32 6.22 -5.13
N MET A 24 -10.55 5.08 -4.50
CA MET A 24 -11.46 5.00 -3.35
C MET A 24 -10.86 5.65 -2.11
N LEU A 25 -9.54 5.54 -1.92
CA LEU A 25 -8.86 6.22 -0.83
C LEU A 25 -9.00 7.74 -0.97
N GLU A 26 -8.79 8.27 -2.19
CA GLU A 26 -8.97 9.69 -2.45
C GLU A 26 -10.41 10.13 -2.22
N LYS A 27 -11.37 9.33 -2.69
CA LYS A 27 -12.79 9.62 -2.51
C LYS A 27 -13.17 9.70 -1.03
N ASN A 28 -12.49 8.93 -0.19
CA ASN A 28 -12.71 8.93 1.26
C ASN A 28 -11.79 9.91 1.99
N HIS A 29 -11.17 10.83 1.25
CA HIS A 29 -10.37 11.94 1.79
C HIS A 29 -9.12 11.50 2.54
N HIS A 30 -8.54 10.35 2.16
CA HIS A 30 -7.24 9.94 2.68
C HIS A 30 -6.13 10.52 1.81
N GLU A 31 -5.01 10.85 2.41
CA GLU A 31 -3.82 11.21 1.66
C GLU A 31 -3.21 9.92 1.11
N VAL A 32 -2.99 9.86 -0.21
CA VAL A 32 -2.56 8.64 -0.90
C VAL A 32 -1.22 8.88 -1.58
N ILE A 33 -0.30 7.94 -1.38
CA ILE A 33 1.01 7.94 -2.03
C ILE A 33 1.09 6.66 -2.88
N PRO A 34 0.83 6.75 -4.19
CA PRO A 34 0.92 5.56 -5.05
C PRO A 34 2.37 5.30 -5.42
N LEU A 35 2.87 4.12 -5.07
CA LEU A 35 4.21 3.68 -5.45
C LEU A 35 4.10 2.55 -6.45
N GLY A 36 4.80 2.68 -7.58
CA GLY A 36 4.74 1.68 -8.63
C GLY A 36 6.01 1.63 -9.44
N PHE A 37 5.90 1.00 -10.61
CA PHE A 37 7.06 0.73 -11.47
C PHE A 37 6.95 1.38 -12.85
N GLU A 38 5.88 2.12 -13.08
CA GLU A 38 5.61 2.74 -14.36
C GLU A 38 5.36 4.22 -14.17
N ASN A 39 6.10 5.06 -14.91
CA ASN A 39 5.90 6.51 -14.88
C ASN A 39 4.55 6.83 -15.51
N SER A 40 3.56 7.09 -14.68
CA SER A 40 2.22 7.40 -15.10
C SER A 40 1.49 8.08 -13.95
N LYS A 41 0.18 8.23 -14.08
CA LYS A 41 -0.63 8.83 -13.02
C LYS A 41 -2.02 8.22 -13.01
N ILE A 42 -2.67 8.34 -11.85
CA ILE A 42 -4.05 7.95 -11.66
C ILE A 42 -4.81 9.27 -11.48
N ASP A 43 -5.57 9.66 -12.50
CA ASP A 43 -6.15 11.01 -12.61
C ASP A 43 -5.03 12.06 -12.50
N GLN A 44 -5.04 12.92 -11.49
CA GLN A 44 -4.01 13.94 -11.29
C GLN A 44 -2.88 13.47 -10.38
N LEU A 45 -2.98 12.28 -9.79
CA LEU A 45 -2.03 11.81 -8.79
C LEU A 45 -0.92 10.99 -9.47
N PRO A 46 0.35 11.45 -9.43
CA PRO A 46 1.43 10.71 -10.07
C PRO A 46 1.76 9.42 -9.33
N ILE A 47 2.09 8.38 -10.10
CA ILE A 47 2.65 7.16 -9.55
C ILE A 47 4.15 7.40 -9.36
N GLU A 48 4.61 7.28 -8.13
CA GLU A 48 6.03 7.49 -7.82
C GLU A 48 6.81 6.23 -8.11
N THR A 49 7.86 6.34 -8.93
CA THR A 49 8.75 5.22 -9.25
C THR A 49 10.06 5.30 -8.50
N ASP A 50 10.39 6.48 -7.99
CA ASP A 50 11.52 6.70 -7.09
C ASP A 50 10.96 6.75 -5.66
N TRP A 51 10.99 5.61 -4.97
CA TRP A 51 10.35 5.47 -3.68
C TRP A 51 11.19 6.14 -2.60
N LYS A 52 10.61 7.17 -2.00
CA LYS A 52 11.27 7.99 -0.98
C LYS A 52 10.85 7.55 0.41
N ASP A 53 11.51 8.09 1.43
CA ASP A 53 11.06 7.93 2.80
C ASP A 53 9.97 8.95 3.08
N TYR A 54 8.89 8.47 3.69
CA TYR A 54 7.75 9.32 4.05
C TYR A 54 7.57 9.29 5.55
N GLU A 55 6.93 10.32 6.09
CA GLU A 55 6.69 10.45 7.53
C GLU A 55 5.20 10.26 7.85
N ALA A 56 4.94 9.83 9.07
CA ALA A 56 3.57 9.71 9.61
C ALA A 56 2.66 8.82 8.78
N ILE A 57 3.19 7.70 8.29
CA ILE A 57 2.40 6.76 7.52
C ILE A 57 1.50 5.95 8.45
N ASP A 58 0.20 5.99 8.19
CA ASP A 58 -0.76 5.16 8.91
C ASP A 58 -0.81 3.73 8.34
N THR A 59 -0.94 3.62 7.02
CA THR A 59 -1.20 2.34 6.37
C THR A 59 -0.34 2.16 5.14
N ILE A 60 0.21 0.95 4.97
CA ILE A 60 0.74 0.50 3.68
C ILE A 60 -0.18 -0.61 3.20
N THR A 61 -0.73 -0.47 2.00
CA THR A 61 -1.55 -1.51 1.38
C THR A 61 -0.79 -2.12 0.21
N LEU A 62 -0.66 -3.46 0.22
CA LEU A 62 0.19 -4.20 -0.71
C LEU A 62 -0.60 -4.79 -1.86
N TYR A 63 -0.09 -4.57 -3.09
CA TYR A 63 -0.60 -5.15 -4.32
C TYR A 63 0.49 -5.87 -5.11
N LEU A 64 1.60 -6.22 -4.43
CA LEU A 64 2.65 -7.09 -4.98
C LEU A 64 2.48 -8.50 -4.44
N ASN A 65 2.76 -9.52 -5.27
CA ASN A 65 2.77 -10.88 -4.79
C ASN A 65 3.94 -11.09 -3.81
N PRO A 66 3.90 -12.15 -2.96
CA PRO A 66 4.92 -12.37 -1.93
C PRO A 66 6.35 -12.42 -2.45
N ASN A 67 6.58 -13.01 -3.63
CA ASN A 67 7.93 -13.09 -4.19
C ASN A 67 8.50 -11.71 -4.50
N ARG A 68 7.67 -10.82 -5.03
CA ARG A 68 8.09 -9.46 -5.34
C ARG A 68 8.27 -8.60 -4.09
N GLN A 69 7.56 -8.92 -3.01
CA GLN A 69 7.66 -8.17 -1.76
C GLN A 69 9.05 -8.26 -1.13
N LYS A 70 9.78 -9.36 -1.36
CA LYS A 70 11.06 -9.62 -0.68
C LYS A 70 12.07 -8.49 -0.89
N ALA A 71 12.13 -7.94 -2.09
CA ALA A 71 13.06 -6.85 -2.40
C ALA A 71 12.75 -5.56 -1.63
N TYR A 72 11.55 -5.45 -1.06
CA TYR A 72 11.06 -4.21 -0.46
C TYR A 72 10.80 -4.33 1.04
N TYR A 73 11.16 -5.43 1.68
CA TYR A 73 10.95 -5.60 3.12
C TYR A 73 11.55 -4.46 3.93
N ASP A 74 12.82 -4.15 3.67
CA ASP A 74 13.51 -3.09 4.42
C ASP A 74 12.84 -1.75 4.22
N TYR A 75 12.45 -1.44 2.97
CA TYR A 75 11.75 -0.21 2.66
C TYR A 75 10.43 -0.11 3.44
N ILE A 76 9.63 -1.17 3.38
CA ILE A 76 8.31 -1.21 4.03
C ILE A 76 8.44 -0.99 5.54
N LEU A 77 9.35 -1.73 6.17
CA LEU A 77 9.53 -1.65 7.62
C LEU A 77 10.11 -0.30 8.05
N LYS A 78 10.95 0.30 7.21
CA LYS A 78 11.56 1.60 7.49
C LYS A 78 10.53 2.72 7.53
N GLN A 79 9.44 2.61 6.78
CA GLN A 79 8.38 3.62 6.78
C GLN A 79 7.60 3.65 8.09
N LYS A 80 7.73 2.63 8.91
CA LYS A 80 7.09 2.51 10.23
C LYS A 80 5.59 2.80 10.19
N PRO A 81 4.84 2.15 9.29
CA PRO A 81 3.39 2.34 9.28
C PRO A 81 2.77 1.76 10.54
N LYS A 82 1.57 2.19 10.89
CA LYS A 82 0.84 1.59 11.99
C LYS A 82 0.34 0.19 11.61
N ARG A 83 0.00 0.00 10.32
CA ARG A 83 -0.48 -1.29 9.83
C ARG A 83 -0.07 -1.52 8.38
N ILE A 84 -0.04 -2.80 8.01
CA ILE A 84 0.15 -3.23 6.61
C ILE A 84 -1.05 -4.09 6.25
N ILE A 85 -1.73 -3.73 5.14
CA ILE A 85 -2.84 -4.52 4.62
C ILE A 85 -2.31 -5.45 3.54
N PHE A 86 -2.49 -6.75 3.75
CA PHE A 86 -2.17 -7.79 2.79
C PHE A 86 -3.44 -8.12 2.02
N ASN A 87 -3.62 -7.48 0.87
CA ASN A 87 -4.78 -7.72 0.02
C ASN A 87 -4.79 -9.16 -0.51
N PRO A 88 -5.94 -9.68 -0.98
CA PRO A 88 -5.98 -11.04 -1.51
C PRO A 88 -4.91 -11.28 -2.57
N GLY A 89 -4.13 -12.35 -2.40
CA GLY A 89 -3.01 -12.69 -3.28
C GLY A 89 -1.67 -12.14 -2.83
N THR A 90 -1.64 -11.31 -1.78
CA THR A 90 -0.39 -10.74 -1.26
C THR A 90 0.01 -11.30 0.10
N GLU A 91 -0.77 -12.22 0.64
CA GLU A 91 -0.53 -12.80 1.97
C GLU A 91 0.90 -13.37 2.05
N ASN A 92 1.60 -13.00 3.11
CA ASN A 92 3.02 -13.32 3.24
C ASN A 92 3.37 -13.51 4.72
N PRO A 93 3.36 -14.76 5.21
CA PRO A 93 3.65 -15.03 6.63
C PRO A 93 4.99 -14.50 7.09
N GLU A 94 6.00 -14.50 6.21
CA GLU A 94 7.33 -13.97 6.56
C GLU A 94 7.27 -12.47 6.85
N LEU A 95 6.66 -11.70 5.97
CA LEU A 95 6.54 -10.24 6.18
C LEU A 95 5.59 -9.93 7.32
N GLU A 96 4.53 -10.73 7.49
CA GLU A 96 3.60 -10.55 8.62
C GLU A 96 4.35 -10.71 9.96
N LYS A 97 5.24 -11.70 10.05
CA LYS A 97 6.05 -11.89 11.25
C LYS A 97 7.00 -10.72 11.47
N LEU A 98 7.69 -10.28 10.41
CA LEU A 98 8.60 -9.12 10.49
C LEU A 98 7.85 -7.88 10.93
N ALA A 99 6.63 -7.68 10.45
CA ALA A 99 5.80 -6.55 10.85
C ALA A 99 5.51 -6.60 12.34
N LYS A 100 5.08 -7.74 12.86
CA LYS A 100 4.80 -7.90 14.29
C LYS A 100 6.06 -7.65 15.12
N ASP A 101 7.21 -8.15 14.68
CA ASP A 101 8.48 -7.95 15.39
C ASP A 101 8.86 -6.46 15.44
N ASN A 102 8.36 -5.66 14.50
CA ASN A 102 8.59 -4.22 14.43
C ASN A 102 7.40 -3.40 14.93
N LYS A 103 6.47 -4.02 15.65
CA LYS A 103 5.28 -3.36 16.23
C LYS A 103 4.37 -2.75 15.18
N ILE A 104 4.30 -3.35 14.00
CA ILE A 104 3.41 -2.98 12.92
C ILE A 104 2.31 -4.03 12.86
N GLU A 105 1.04 -3.62 12.80
CA GLU A 105 -0.08 -4.55 12.71
C GLU A 105 -0.22 -5.10 11.29
N PRO A 106 -0.06 -6.41 11.07
CA PRO A 106 -0.38 -7.00 9.78
C PRO A 106 -1.87 -7.36 9.73
N LEU A 107 -2.52 -7.10 8.61
CA LEU A 107 -3.93 -7.35 8.43
C LEU A 107 -4.17 -7.98 7.07
N GLU A 108 -4.65 -9.23 7.03
CA GLU A 108 -5.08 -9.87 5.78
C GLU A 108 -6.50 -9.42 5.49
N ALA A 109 -6.68 -8.54 4.51
CA ALA A 109 -7.98 -7.94 4.20
C ALA A 109 -7.95 -7.36 2.80
N CYS A 110 -9.13 -6.99 2.31
CA CYS A 110 -9.27 -6.28 1.03
C CYS A 110 -9.51 -4.80 1.32
N THR A 111 -8.61 -3.95 0.84
CA THR A 111 -8.71 -2.51 1.05
C THR A 111 -10.04 -1.95 0.56
N LEU A 112 -10.51 -2.39 -0.60
CA LEU A 112 -11.78 -1.92 -1.15
C LEU A 112 -12.96 -2.27 -0.25
N VAL A 113 -12.93 -3.46 0.35
CA VAL A 113 -13.98 -3.88 1.29
C VAL A 113 -13.92 -3.03 2.56
N LEU A 114 -12.71 -2.80 3.09
CA LEU A 114 -12.55 -1.98 4.29
C LEU A 114 -13.08 -0.56 4.08
N LEU A 115 -12.85 0.01 2.89
CA LEU A 115 -13.28 1.38 2.59
C LEU A 115 -14.78 1.49 2.31
N SER A 116 -15.45 0.39 2.01
CA SER A 116 -16.88 0.38 1.70
C SER A 116 -17.76 0.05 2.90
N THR A 117 -17.18 -0.13 4.07
CA THR A 117 -17.93 -0.42 5.30
C THR A 117 -18.13 0.82 6.18
#